data_a7a33a058a9288b8cbb47b821b8748bd
#
_entry.id   a7a33a058a9288b8cbb47b821b8748bd
#
_cell.length_a   1.000
_cell.length_b   1.000
_cell.length_c   1.000
_cell.angle_alpha   90.00
_cell.angle_beta   90.00
_cell.angle_gamma   90.00
#
_symmetry.space_group_name_H-M   'P 1'
#
loop_
_entity.id
_entity.type
_entity.pdbx_description
1 polymer ?
#
loop_
_entity_poly.entity_id
_entity_poly.type
_entity_poly.pdbx_seq_one_letter_code
_entity_poly.pdbx_strand_id
1 'polypeptide(L)'
;PREMQDRPFMSLSGGEKTRVNLARVILMETDILLLDEPTNHLDLHSIEWLEEYLRTFKGAVLIISHDRYFLDRVVERIFELQEGKLTIYPGNYSYYVDKKQERMEQLEAAKRRQDKEIERLSFTVERMKGWGMGNAKLMKRAFAMEKRLERIERIQTIRREHKMKNKFKEAGRSGDEVYYLVGLQAGYQRPFHQPLDRTVLRGERVAVIGNNGCGKTTLIKTLLGQVTPYAGRVYEGAGLRVGYLPQVVEFAHPERSILDTMLYETNLDVQDSRNRLAAYGFQGETVFKEVSVLSGGEKARLKLCIFMNSEINTLFLDEPTNHLDILTKEWIEDAIDEFSETMIFVSHDRYFINRFATRIWAFENGEVHDYIGTYEEYQESRRRQEAQRQSMPAPKPAEKKEKAMPARKESREGRKMRRELEKAIAQNERRLEALEAEMEQCGSDHVKLAQLYEEKEALEETLLEQYEQQEQLETAEE
;
A
#
# COMPACT_ATOMS: atom_id res chain seq x y z
N PRO A 1 2.90 -24.87 -14.06
CA PRO A 1 2.46 -26.24 -13.77
C PRO A 1 2.38 -27.04 -15.07
N ARG A 2 2.66 -28.36 -15.03
CA ARG A 2 2.63 -29.22 -16.24
C ARG A 2 1.30 -29.19 -16.97
N GLU A 3 0.21 -29.04 -16.25
CA GLU A 3 -1.16 -28.92 -16.77
C GLU A 3 -1.43 -27.69 -17.64
N MET A 4 -0.58 -26.65 -17.57
CA MET A 4 -0.71 -25.42 -18.36
C MET A 4 0.05 -25.49 -19.70
N GLN A 5 0.99 -26.42 -19.86
CA GLN A 5 1.85 -26.50 -21.05
C GLN A 5 1.07 -26.86 -22.33
N ASP A 6 -0.03 -27.60 -22.18
CA ASP A 6 -0.87 -28.04 -23.29
C ASP A 6 -2.06 -27.13 -23.60
N ARG A 7 -2.21 -25.99 -22.86
CA ARG A 7 -3.31 -25.04 -23.08
C ARG A 7 -3.00 -24.10 -24.25
N PRO A 8 -3.96 -23.87 -25.17
CA PRO A 8 -3.80 -22.86 -26.20
C PRO A 8 -3.54 -21.48 -25.62
N PHE A 9 -2.59 -20.71 -26.18
CA PHE A 9 -2.22 -19.38 -25.69
C PHE A 9 -3.43 -18.44 -25.59
N MET A 10 -4.39 -18.55 -26.49
CA MET A 10 -5.60 -17.70 -26.50
C MET A 10 -6.52 -17.97 -25.28
N SER A 11 -6.48 -19.17 -24.68
CA SER A 11 -7.29 -19.54 -23.51
C SER A 11 -6.66 -19.07 -22.17
N LEU A 12 -5.46 -18.52 -22.21
CA LEU A 12 -4.76 -18.03 -21.02
C LEU A 12 -5.35 -16.70 -20.56
N SER A 13 -5.38 -16.48 -19.25
CA SER A 13 -5.69 -15.20 -18.63
C SER A 13 -4.68 -14.11 -19.02
N GLY A 14 -5.02 -12.85 -18.85
CA GLY A 14 -4.12 -11.70 -19.14
C GLY A 14 -2.76 -11.86 -18.46
N GLY A 15 -2.74 -12.15 -17.15
CA GLY A 15 -1.50 -12.35 -16.41
C GLY A 15 -0.70 -13.58 -16.84
N GLU A 16 -1.36 -14.68 -17.23
CA GLU A 16 -0.69 -15.85 -17.77
C GLU A 16 -0.05 -15.55 -19.14
N LYS A 17 -0.76 -14.80 -20.02
CA LYS A 17 -0.22 -14.34 -21.30
C LYS A 17 1.00 -13.46 -21.11
N THR A 18 0.94 -12.51 -20.17
CA THR A 18 2.07 -11.62 -19.87
C THR A 18 3.28 -12.42 -19.40
N ARG A 19 3.11 -13.39 -18.49
CA ARG A 19 4.19 -14.28 -18.01
C ARG A 19 4.81 -15.11 -19.14
N VAL A 20 3.99 -15.68 -20.03
CA VAL A 20 4.48 -16.46 -21.17
C VAL A 20 5.26 -15.59 -22.16
N ASN A 21 4.74 -14.39 -22.48
CA ASN A 21 5.44 -13.46 -23.35
C ASN A 21 6.75 -12.96 -22.74
N LEU A 22 6.74 -12.67 -21.43
CA LEU A 22 7.96 -12.25 -20.72
C LEU A 22 8.99 -13.39 -20.72
N ALA A 23 8.61 -14.62 -20.43
CA ALA A 23 9.49 -15.79 -20.49
C ALA A 23 10.05 -16.00 -21.90
N ARG A 24 9.24 -15.79 -22.95
CA ARG A 24 9.69 -15.85 -24.34
C ARG A 24 10.76 -14.79 -24.63
N VAL A 25 10.52 -13.53 -24.22
CA VAL A 25 11.45 -12.42 -24.45
C VAL A 25 12.79 -12.66 -23.72
N ILE A 26 12.70 -13.19 -22.50
CA ILE A 26 13.89 -13.53 -21.69
C ILE A 26 14.75 -14.62 -22.31
N LEU A 27 14.12 -15.59 -22.96
CA LEU A 27 14.80 -16.69 -23.65
C LEU A 27 15.43 -16.25 -24.99
N MET A 28 15.07 -15.05 -25.50
CA MET A 28 15.71 -14.44 -26.67
C MET A 28 16.93 -13.70 -26.17
N GLU A 29 18.14 -14.11 -26.57
CA GLU A 29 19.39 -13.39 -26.30
C GLU A 29 19.33 -12.02 -27.00
N THR A 30 18.93 -10.97 -26.26
CA THR A 30 18.75 -9.61 -26.77
C THR A 30 19.70 -8.65 -26.08
N ASP A 31 20.25 -7.68 -26.83
CA ASP A 31 21.09 -6.62 -26.27
C ASP A 31 20.26 -5.46 -25.68
N ILE A 32 19.02 -5.29 -26.14
CA ILE A 32 18.11 -4.23 -25.71
C ILE A 32 16.75 -4.82 -25.39
N LEU A 33 16.25 -4.51 -24.21
CA LEU A 33 14.95 -4.93 -23.73
C LEU A 33 14.03 -3.71 -23.58
N LEU A 34 12.89 -3.72 -24.27
CA LEU A 34 11.85 -2.70 -24.18
C LEU A 34 10.63 -3.28 -23.45
N LEU A 35 10.29 -2.70 -22.31
CA LEU A 35 9.17 -3.16 -21.46
C LEU A 35 8.16 -2.04 -21.28
N ASP A 36 6.91 -2.32 -21.64
CA ASP A 36 5.78 -1.42 -21.44
C ASP A 36 4.86 -2.02 -20.39
N GLU A 37 4.74 -1.33 -19.24
CA GLU A 37 3.97 -1.74 -18.06
C GLU A 37 4.14 -3.23 -17.70
N PRO A 38 5.39 -3.71 -17.48
CA PRO A 38 5.65 -5.15 -17.30
C PRO A 38 5.10 -5.70 -15.98
N THR A 39 4.80 -4.85 -15.01
CA THR A 39 4.25 -5.24 -13.69
C THR A 39 2.74 -5.44 -13.72
N ASN A 40 2.06 -4.94 -14.76
CA ASN A 40 0.60 -5.08 -14.87
C ASN A 40 0.19 -6.54 -14.93
N HIS A 41 -0.84 -6.90 -14.15
CA HIS A 41 -1.38 -8.26 -14.03
C HIS A 41 -0.43 -9.31 -13.43
N LEU A 42 0.76 -8.92 -12.97
CA LEU A 42 1.66 -9.80 -12.24
C LEU A 42 1.32 -9.79 -10.75
N ASP A 43 1.45 -10.95 -10.12
CA ASP A 43 1.42 -11.05 -8.67
C ASP A 43 2.77 -10.63 -8.05
N LEU A 44 2.79 -10.38 -6.75
CA LEU A 44 3.98 -9.90 -6.03
C LEU A 44 5.21 -10.80 -6.25
N HIS A 45 5.02 -12.12 -6.27
CA HIS A 45 6.11 -13.07 -6.48
C HIS A 45 6.70 -12.97 -7.90
N SER A 46 5.83 -12.81 -8.91
CA SER A 46 6.26 -12.63 -10.31
C SER A 46 6.98 -11.30 -10.52
N ILE A 47 6.57 -10.24 -9.80
CA ILE A 47 7.25 -8.93 -9.84
C ILE A 47 8.65 -9.04 -9.20
N GLU A 48 8.77 -9.68 -8.03
CA GLU A 48 10.06 -9.91 -7.35
C GLU A 48 11.03 -10.69 -8.24
N TRP A 49 10.54 -11.72 -8.91
CA TRP A 49 11.33 -12.49 -9.85
C TRP A 49 11.80 -11.64 -11.06
N LEU A 50 10.90 -10.79 -11.59
CA LEU A 50 11.26 -9.89 -12.70
C LEU A 50 12.33 -8.87 -12.28
N GLU A 51 12.23 -8.31 -11.09
CA GLU A 51 13.25 -7.40 -10.54
C GLU A 51 14.62 -8.05 -10.47
N GLU A 52 14.68 -9.27 -9.93
CA GLU A 52 15.93 -10.02 -9.83
C GLU A 52 16.54 -10.31 -11.20
N TYR A 53 15.71 -10.70 -12.16
CA TYR A 53 16.15 -10.91 -13.53
C TYR A 53 16.72 -9.63 -14.16
N LEU A 54 16.00 -8.51 -14.08
CA LEU A 54 16.43 -7.24 -14.69
C LEU A 54 17.69 -6.68 -14.06
N ARG A 55 17.90 -6.89 -12.77
CA ARG A 55 19.16 -6.51 -12.09
C ARG A 55 20.37 -7.30 -12.57
N THR A 56 20.19 -8.50 -13.06
CA THR A 56 21.27 -9.36 -13.59
C THR A 56 21.41 -9.27 -15.10
N PHE A 57 20.48 -8.60 -15.78
CA PHE A 57 20.49 -8.44 -17.22
C PHE A 57 21.66 -7.55 -17.67
N LYS A 58 22.46 -8.03 -18.65
CA LYS A 58 23.70 -7.36 -19.09
C LYS A 58 23.48 -6.31 -20.19
N GLY A 59 22.31 -6.32 -20.84
CA GLY A 59 21.95 -5.40 -21.92
C GLY A 59 21.35 -4.09 -21.42
N ALA A 60 20.96 -3.23 -22.34
CA ALA A 60 20.21 -2.02 -22.03
C ALA A 60 18.72 -2.33 -21.81
N VAL A 61 18.12 -1.74 -20.80
CA VAL A 61 16.68 -1.90 -20.49
C VAL A 61 16.02 -0.54 -20.53
N LEU A 62 14.94 -0.41 -21.30
CA LEU A 62 14.06 0.75 -21.29
C LEU A 62 12.67 0.31 -20.83
N ILE A 63 12.21 0.93 -19.75
CA ILE A 63 10.96 0.55 -19.07
C ILE A 63 10.01 1.73 -19.02
N ILE A 64 8.75 1.49 -19.35
CA ILE A 64 7.63 2.35 -19.02
C ILE A 64 6.88 1.66 -17.88
N SER A 65 6.72 2.32 -16.74
CA SER A 65 5.98 1.75 -15.61
C SER A 65 5.40 2.82 -14.69
N HIS A 66 4.27 2.49 -14.08
CA HIS A 66 3.63 3.25 -13.01
C HIS A 66 3.82 2.60 -11.63
N ASP A 67 4.64 1.55 -11.53
CA ASP A 67 5.02 0.92 -10.27
C ASP A 67 6.27 1.61 -9.70
N ARG A 68 6.05 2.49 -8.72
CA ARG A 68 7.11 3.29 -8.09
C ARG A 68 8.14 2.43 -7.37
N TYR A 69 7.71 1.36 -6.71
CA TYR A 69 8.59 0.45 -5.97
C TYR A 69 9.48 -0.35 -6.92
N PHE A 70 8.92 -0.81 -8.03
CA PHE A 70 9.65 -1.48 -9.10
C PHE A 70 10.70 -0.56 -9.73
N LEU A 71 10.30 0.66 -10.10
CA LEU A 71 11.23 1.66 -10.64
C LEU A 71 12.37 1.97 -9.67
N ASP A 72 12.06 2.10 -8.38
CA ASP A 72 13.08 2.43 -7.38
C ASP A 72 14.16 1.36 -7.25
N ARG A 73 13.83 0.09 -7.50
CA ARG A 73 14.73 -1.05 -7.38
C ARG A 73 15.51 -1.41 -8.63
N VAL A 74 14.96 -1.10 -9.80
CA VAL A 74 15.46 -1.62 -11.08
C VAL A 74 16.17 -0.55 -11.90
N VAL A 75 15.74 0.73 -11.84
CA VAL A 75 16.25 1.74 -12.76
C VAL A 75 17.36 2.59 -12.14
N GLU A 76 18.31 2.99 -13.00
CA GLU A 76 19.41 3.87 -12.66
C GLU A 76 19.20 5.31 -13.18
N ARG A 77 18.25 5.51 -14.10
CA ARG A 77 17.91 6.80 -14.69
C ARG A 77 16.42 6.87 -14.98
N ILE A 78 15.84 8.06 -14.78
CA ILE A 78 14.45 8.32 -15.13
C ILE A 78 14.38 9.38 -16.21
N PHE A 79 13.58 9.09 -17.23
CA PHE A 79 13.20 10.00 -18.30
C PHE A 79 11.79 10.49 -18.04
N GLU A 80 11.64 11.75 -17.66
CA GLU A 80 10.34 12.39 -17.51
C GLU A 80 9.94 13.07 -18.81
N LEU A 81 8.86 12.63 -19.40
CA LEU A 81 8.27 13.26 -20.58
C LEU A 81 7.05 14.08 -20.16
N GLN A 82 7.15 15.40 -20.21
CA GLN A 82 6.07 16.31 -19.83
C GLN A 82 5.95 17.46 -20.83
N GLU A 83 4.75 17.73 -21.31
CA GLU A 83 4.48 18.81 -22.29
C GLU A 83 5.43 18.80 -23.51
N GLY A 84 5.78 17.62 -23.99
CA GLY A 84 6.70 17.45 -25.12
C GLY A 84 8.17 17.72 -24.80
N LYS A 85 8.53 17.93 -23.54
CA LYS A 85 9.91 18.11 -23.06
C LYS A 85 10.38 16.86 -22.33
N LEU A 86 11.59 16.42 -22.65
CA LEU A 86 12.25 15.31 -22.00
C LEU A 86 13.24 15.84 -20.95
N THR A 87 13.06 15.44 -19.69
CA THR A 87 14.00 15.74 -18.61
C THR A 87 14.61 14.45 -18.09
N ILE A 88 15.93 14.43 -17.91
CA ILE A 88 16.66 13.24 -17.47
C ILE A 88 17.11 13.43 -16.02
N TYR A 89 16.81 12.45 -15.18
CA TYR A 89 17.23 12.39 -13.78
C TYR A 89 18.18 11.18 -13.60
N PRO A 90 19.43 11.40 -13.20
CA PRO A 90 20.38 10.32 -12.94
C PRO A 90 20.15 9.76 -11.54
N GLY A 91 19.37 8.69 -11.46
CA GLY A 91 19.02 8.04 -10.19
C GLY A 91 17.74 7.21 -10.31
N ASN A 92 17.38 6.58 -9.20
CA ASN A 92 16.16 5.79 -9.05
C ASN A 92 14.92 6.69 -8.88
N TYR A 93 13.75 6.07 -8.59
CA TYR A 93 12.49 6.81 -8.45
C TYR A 93 12.50 7.76 -7.24
N SER A 94 13.04 7.35 -6.11
CA SER A 94 13.16 8.21 -4.91
C SER A 94 14.00 9.46 -5.20
N TYR A 95 15.14 9.30 -5.86
CA TYR A 95 15.97 10.44 -6.29
C TYR A 95 15.22 11.39 -7.24
N TYR A 96 14.45 10.82 -8.18
CA TYR A 96 13.62 11.62 -9.10
C TYR A 96 12.60 12.48 -8.35
N VAL A 97 11.88 11.88 -7.38
CA VAL A 97 10.86 12.59 -6.58
C VAL A 97 11.49 13.76 -5.84
N ASP A 98 12.61 13.54 -5.14
CA ASP A 98 13.31 14.58 -4.39
C ASP A 98 13.77 15.72 -5.30
N LYS A 99 14.39 15.38 -6.43
CA LYS A 99 14.88 16.39 -7.39
C LYS A 99 13.77 17.15 -8.11
N LYS A 100 12.67 16.48 -8.40
CA LYS A 100 11.48 17.12 -8.95
C LYS A 100 10.87 18.10 -7.95
N GLN A 101 10.78 17.72 -6.68
CA GLN A 101 10.28 18.59 -5.63
C GLN A 101 11.17 19.81 -5.44
N GLU A 102 12.50 19.64 -5.31
CA GLU A 102 13.46 20.74 -5.25
C GLU A 102 13.29 21.73 -6.43
N ARG A 103 13.17 21.18 -7.65
CA ARG A 103 12.96 21.98 -8.86
C ARG A 103 11.66 22.76 -8.83
N MET A 104 10.57 22.12 -8.38
CA MET A 104 9.26 22.77 -8.24
C MET A 104 9.31 23.91 -7.22
N GLU A 105 9.96 23.71 -6.07
CA GLU A 105 10.13 24.75 -5.04
C GLU A 105 10.95 25.93 -5.56
N GLN A 106 12.01 25.67 -6.33
CA GLN A 106 12.81 26.72 -6.98
C GLN A 106 11.99 27.51 -8.00
N LEU A 107 11.19 26.83 -8.84
CA LEU A 107 10.30 27.47 -9.81
C LEU A 107 9.22 28.30 -9.13
N GLU A 108 8.60 27.81 -8.05
CA GLU A 108 7.63 28.58 -7.27
C GLU A 108 8.26 29.80 -6.61
N ALA A 109 9.46 29.67 -6.05
CA ALA A 109 10.19 30.78 -5.48
C ALA A 109 10.56 31.83 -6.53
N ALA A 110 11.01 31.40 -7.71
CA ALA A 110 11.30 32.28 -8.84
C ALA A 110 10.05 33.02 -9.32
N LYS A 111 8.92 32.30 -9.45
CA LYS A 111 7.63 32.89 -9.81
C LYS A 111 7.18 33.92 -8.79
N ARG A 112 7.21 33.60 -7.50
CA ARG A 112 6.85 34.57 -6.43
C ARG A 112 7.70 35.84 -6.47
N ARG A 113 9.00 35.72 -6.80
CA ARG A 113 9.89 36.87 -6.97
C ARG A 113 9.49 37.69 -8.20
N GLN A 114 9.21 37.00 -9.33
CA GLN A 114 8.77 37.66 -10.56
C GLN A 114 7.42 38.36 -10.39
N ASP A 115 6.44 37.72 -9.74
CA ASP A 115 5.12 38.30 -9.50
C ASP A 115 5.23 39.60 -8.64
N LYS A 116 6.05 39.56 -7.57
CA LYS A 116 6.33 40.76 -6.76
C LYS A 116 7.00 41.89 -7.56
N GLU A 117 7.92 41.54 -8.45
CA GLU A 117 8.57 42.53 -9.32
C GLU A 117 7.59 43.12 -10.32
N ILE A 118 6.73 42.31 -10.93
CA ILE A 118 5.66 42.73 -11.85
C ILE A 118 4.69 43.65 -11.12
N GLU A 119 4.25 43.29 -9.93
CA GLU A 119 3.35 44.11 -9.09
C GLU A 119 3.98 45.46 -8.76
N ARG A 120 5.25 45.48 -8.34
CA ARG A 120 5.99 46.72 -8.04
C ARG A 120 6.15 47.62 -9.27
N LEU A 121 6.47 47.00 -10.42
CA LEU A 121 6.63 47.74 -11.67
C LEU A 121 5.28 48.30 -12.16
N SER A 122 4.20 47.51 -12.10
CA SER A 122 2.85 47.95 -12.48
C SER A 122 2.36 49.12 -11.62
N PHE A 123 2.53 49.00 -10.30
CA PHE A 123 2.22 50.09 -9.38
C PHE A 123 3.00 51.38 -9.71
N THR A 124 4.29 51.23 -10.06
CA THR A 124 5.14 52.36 -10.45
C THR A 124 4.65 52.99 -11.77
N VAL A 125 4.25 52.19 -12.75
CA VAL A 125 3.69 52.66 -14.02
C VAL A 125 2.38 53.42 -13.79
N GLU A 126 1.45 52.88 -13.00
CA GLU A 126 0.19 53.56 -12.65
C GLU A 126 0.40 54.87 -11.96
N ARG A 127 1.31 54.92 -11.00
CA ARG A 127 1.65 56.16 -10.29
C ARG A 127 2.29 57.19 -11.20
N MET A 128 3.18 56.76 -12.14
CA MET A 128 3.77 57.67 -13.13
C MET A 128 2.73 58.17 -14.14
N LYS A 129 1.77 57.38 -14.55
CA LYS A 129 0.64 57.77 -15.42
C LYS A 129 -0.25 58.77 -14.69
N GLY A 130 -0.56 58.58 -13.40
CA GLY A 130 -1.38 59.48 -12.60
C GLY A 130 -0.71 60.86 -12.41
N TRP A 131 0.59 60.93 -12.17
CA TRP A 131 1.34 62.17 -12.02
C TRP A 131 1.79 62.75 -13.36
N GLY A 132 1.74 61.98 -14.44
CA GLY A 132 2.16 62.38 -15.78
C GLY A 132 1.13 63.22 -16.54
N MET A 133 -0.07 63.43 -16.01
CA MET A 133 -1.03 64.39 -16.60
C MET A 133 -0.44 65.80 -16.62
N GLY A 134 0.08 66.19 -17.79
CA GLY A 134 0.80 67.47 -18.00
C GLY A 134 2.33 67.36 -18.12
N ASN A 135 2.94 66.21 -17.92
CA ASN A 135 4.38 65.99 -18.07
C ASN A 135 4.71 64.89 -19.10
N ALA A 136 4.93 65.32 -20.36
CA ALA A 136 5.20 64.45 -21.49
C ALA A 136 6.42 63.52 -21.27
N LYS A 137 7.43 63.96 -20.50
CA LYS A 137 8.64 63.18 -20.23
C LYS A 137 8.36 62.01 -19.27
N LEU A 138 7.47 62.23 -18.28
CA LEU A 138 7.05 61.21 -17.30
C LEU A 138 6.16 60.18 -17.96
N MET A 139 5.22 60.60 -18.82
CA MET A 139 4.38 59.69 -19.63
C MET A 139 5.21 58.81 -20.56
N LYS A 140 6.22 59.35 -21.26
CA LYS A 140 7.11 58.58 -22.12
C LYS A 140 7.86 57.48 -21.34
N ARG A 141 8.28 57.77 -20.10
CA ARG A 141 8.91 56.76 -19.19
C ARG A 141 7.91 55.70 -18.75
N ALA A 142 6.67 56.07 -18.40
CA ALA A 142 5.62 55.13 -18.03
C ALA A 142 5.31 54.16 -19.16
N PHE A 143 5.15 54.62 -20.40
CA PHE A 143 4.94 53.77 -21.56
C PHE A 143 6.13 52.84 -21.87
N ALA A 144 7.36 53.34 -21.73
CA ALA A 144 8.53 52.51 -21.91
C ALA A 144 8.61 51.37 -20.87
N MET A 145 8.22 51.64 -19.62
CA MET A 145 8.20 50.66 -18.53
C MET A 145 7.03 49.68 -18.71
N GLU A 146 5.88 50.10 -19.17
CA GLU A 146 4.73 49.29 -19.54
C GLU A 146 5.10 48.31 -20.66
N LYS A 147 5.74 48.80 -21.73
CA LYS A 147 6.23 47.92 -22.82
C LYS A 147 7.28 46.92 -22.36
N ARG A 148 8.04 47.23 -21.30
CA ARG A 148 8.96 46.27 -20.67
C ARG A 148 8.18 45.19 -19.87
N LEU A 149 7.12 45.60 -19.14
CA LEU A 149 6.24 44.66 -18.44
C LEU A 149 5.55 43.67 -19.40
N GLU A 150 5.06 44.12 -20.54
CA GLU A 150 4.45 43.29 -21.56
C GLU A 150 5.41 42.25 -22.16
N ARG A 151 6.73 42.53 -22.15
CA ARG A 151 7.76 41.62 -22.67
C ARG A 151 8.27 40.60 -21.64
N ILE A 152 7.86 40.71 -20.38
CA ILE A 152 8.26 39.75 -19.36
C ILE A 152 7.53 38.43 -19.63
N GLU A 153 8.29 37.44 -20.04
CA GLU A 153 7.76 36.07 -20.10
C GLU A 153 7.44 35.57 -18.68
N ARG A 154 6.17 35.35 -18.43
CA ARG A 154 5.71 34.89 -17.12
C ARG A 154 6.13 33.43 -16.91
N ILE A 155 6.78 33.17 -15.80
CA ILE A 155 7.12 31.82 -15.38
C ILE A 155 5.81 31.05 -15.16
N GLN A 156 5.56 30.07 -16.04
CA GLN A 156 4.46 29.14 -15.86
C GLN A 156 4.92 28.08 -14.88
N THR A 157 4.31 28.04 -13.72
CA THR A 157 4.47 26.90 -12.83
C THR A 157 3.37 25.90 -13.16
N ILE A 158 3.73 24.64 -13.23
CA ILE A 158 2.76 23.54 -13.26
C ILE A 158 1.89 23.74 -12.02
N ARG A 159 0.60 23.88 -12.21
CA ARG A 159 -0.33 23.98 -11.09
C ARG A 159 -0.13 22.73 -10.23
N ARG A 160 0.38 22.87 -9.02
CA ARG A 160 0.16 21.84 -8.02
C ARG A 160 -1.35 21.66 -7.96
N GLU A 161 -1.82 20.50 -8.37
CA GLU A 161 -3.18 20.12 -7.99
C GLU A 161 -3.19 20.23 -6.47
N HIS A 162 -4.03 21.10 -5.95
CA HIS A 162 -4.06 21.44 -4.54
C HIS A 162 -4.15 20.13 -3.73
N LYS A 163 -3.21 19.92 -2.80
CA LYS A 163 -3.40 18.94 -1.72
C LYS A 163 -4.68 19.31 -1.00
N MET A 164 -5.71 18.56 -1.23
CA MET A 164 -6.99 18.86 -0.65
C MET A 164 -7.06 18.32 0.75
N LYS A 165 -7.36 19.19 1.66
CA LYS A 165 -7.79 18.88 3.02
C LYS A 165 -9.30 18.59 3.02
N ASN A 166 -9.72 17.57 2.31
CA ASN A 166 -11.09 17.08 2.42
C ASN A 166 -11.08 15.88 3.37
N LYS A 167 -11.60 16.08 4.57
CA LYS A 167 -11.78 15.01 5.55
C LYS A 167 -12.99 14.16 5.17
N PHE A 168 -12.91 12.86 5.46
CA PHE A 168 -14.09 12.01 5.46
C PHE A 168 -15.15 12.57 6.41
N LYS A 169 -16.41 12.47 6.00
CA LYS A 169 -17.52 12.82 6.87
C LYS A 169 -17.50 11.89 8.08
N GLU A 170 -17.56 12.44 9.28
CA GLU A 170 -17.57 11.65 10.50
C GLU A 170 -18.77 10.68 10.48
N ALA A 171 -18.47 9.40 10.51
CA ALA A 171 -19.46 8.35 10.66
C ALA A 171 -19.69 8.05 12.14
N GLY A 172 -20.87 7.53 12.47
CA GLY A 172 -21.11 6.97 13.80
C GLY A 172 -20.09 5.84 14.08
N ARG A 173 -19.67 5.73 15.34
CA ARG A 173 -18.71 4.72 15.78
C ARG A 173 -19.23 3.31 15.50
N SER A 174 -18.43 2.44 14.87
CA SER A 174 -18.68 1.00 14.79
C SER A 174 -18.42 0.33 16.14
N GLY A 175 -18.88 -0.91 16.30
CA GLY A 175 -18.42 -1.78 17.38
C GLY A 175 -16.90 -1.96 17.37
N ASP A 176 -16.30 -2.38 18.49
CA ASP A 176 -14.87 -2.61 18.57
C ASP A 176 -14.43 -3.83 17.73
N GLU A 177 -15.30 -4.84 17.62
CA GLU A 177 -15.16 -5.94 16.65
C GLU A 177 -15.96 -5.60 15.39
N VAL A 178 -15.27 -5.46 14.26
CA VAL A 178 -15.85 -5.10 12.97
C VAL A 178 -16.31 -6.35 12.21
N TYR A 179 -15.46 -7.38 12.18
CA TYR A 179 -15.77 -8.69 11.61
C TYR A 179 -15.26 -9.79 12.52
N TYR A 180 -16.08 -10.83 12.74
CA TYR A 180 -15.70 -12.05 13.42
C TYR A 180 -15.94 -13.25 12.50
N LEU A 181 -14.88 -13.97 12.18
CA LEU A 181 -14.86 -15.09 11.23
C LEU A 181 -14.71 -16.40 11.99
N VAL A 182 -15.62 -17.35 11.74
CA VAL A 182 -15.60 -18.66 12.37
C VAL A 182 -15.55 -19.75 11.31
N GLY A 183 -14.41 -20.43 11.22
CA GLY A 183 -14.17 -21.48 10.25
C GLY A 183 -14.44 -21.06 8.80
N LEU A 184 -14.29 -19.76 8.50
CA LEU A 184 -14.65 -19.20 7.20
C LEU A 184 -13.82 -19.82 6.09
N GLN A 185 -14.49 -20.29 5.06
CA GLN A 185 -13.88 -20.68 3.78
C GLN A 185 -14.58 -19.92 2.65
N ALA A 186 -13.84 -19.07 1.94
CA ALA A 186 -14.32 -18.44 0.73
C ALA A 186 -14.10 -19.37 -0.47
N GLY A 187 -15.08 -19.46 -1.36
CA GLY A 187 -15.00 -20.33 -2.54
C GLY A 187 -16.32 -20.41 -3.28
N TYR A 188 -16.30 -21.09 -4.43
CA TYR A 188 -17.51 -21.37 -5.22
C TYR A 188 -17.78 -22.89 -5.23
N GLN A 189 -17.18 -23.64 -6.16
CA GLN A 189 -17.30 -25.11 -6.24
C GLN A 189 -16.33 -25.82 -5.29
N ARG A 190 -15.26 -25.15 -4.89
CA ARG A 190 -14.24 -25.58 -3.94
C ARG A 190 -13.76 -24.41 -3.10
N PRO A 191 -13.28 -24.65 -1.87
CA PRO A 191 -12.70 -23.60 -1.08
C PRO A 191 -11.34 -23.16 -1.67
N PHE A 192 -11.04 -21.87 -1.55
CA PHE A 192 -9.76 -21.30 -1.98
C PHE A 192 -8.69 -21.38 -0.88
N HIS A 193 -9.11 -21.51 0.37
CA HIS A 193 -8.22 -21.58 1.54
C HIS A 193 -8.79 -22.49 2.62
N GLN A 194 -7.94 -22.87 3.57
CA GLN A 194 -8.33 -23.59 4.77
C GLN A 194 -9.25 -22.76 5.65
N PRO A 195 -9.95 -23.36 6.64
CA PRO A 195 -10.83 -22.64 7.56
C PRO A 195 -10.08 -21.47 8.24
N LEU A 196 -10.70 -20.30 8.23
CA LEU A 196 -10.14 -19.08 8.78
C LEU A 196 -10.95 -18.63 10.01
N ASP A 197 -10.28 -18.58 11.16
CA ASP A 197 -10.82 -18.05 12.42
C ASP A 197 -10.08 -16.76 12.75
N ARG A 198 -10.71 -15.60 12.54
CA ARG A 198 -10.06 -14.30 12.72
C ARG A 198 -11.06 -13.23 13.13
N THR A 199 -10.58 -12.25 13.88
CA THR A 199 -11.32 -11.04 14.22
C THR A 199 -10.63 -9.84 13.59
N VAL A 200 -11.43 -8.95 13.00
CA VAL A 200 -10.97 -7.62 12.54
C VAL A 200 -11.48 -6.60 13.55
N LEU A 201 -10.56 -5.86 14.12
CA LEU A 201 -10.86 -4.81 15.11
C LEU A 201 -11.02 -3.46 14.43
N ARG A 202 -11.72 -2.56 15.10
CA ARG A 202 -11.88 -1.19 14.64
C ARG A 202 -10.54 -0.47 14.53
N GLY A 203 -10.37 0.26 13.41
CA GLY A 203 -9.14 1.00 13.12
C GLY A 203 -8.03 0.14 12.53
N GLU A 204 -8.19 -1.19 12.44
CA GLU A 204 -7.22 -2.03 11.73
C GLU A 204 -7.25 -1.77 10.23
N ARG A 205 -6.07 -1.80 9.62
CA ARG A 205 -5.86 -1.70 8.18
C ARG A 205 -5.27 -3.01 7.68
N VAL A 206 -6.15 -3.90 7.21
CA VAL A 206 -5.79 -5.27 6.82
C VAL A 206 -5.52 -5.34 5.33
N ALA A 207 -4.28 -5.62 4.95
CA ALA A 207 -3.90 -5.91 3.56
C ALA A 207 -4.06 -7.40 3.27
N VAL A 208 -4.80 -7.75 2.24
CA VAL A 208 -4.96 -9.13 1.75
C VAL A 208 -4.05 -9.32 0.54
N ILE A 209 -3.00 -10.13 0.68
CA ILE A 209 -2.00 -10.37 -0.36
C ILE A 209 -1.95 -11.85 -0.75
N GLY A 210 -1.40 -12.14 -1.92
CA GLY A 210 -1.25 -13.51 -2.43
C GLY A 210 -1.29 -13.57 -3.95
N ASN A 211 -1.05 -14.75 -4.51
CA ASN A 211 -1.00 -14.95 -5.96
C ASN A 211 -2.33 -14.66 -6.65
N ASN A 212 -2.28 -14.40 -7.95
CA ASN A 212 -3.49 -14.22 -8.74
C ASN A 212 -4.34 -15.50 -8.74
N GLY A 213 -5.65 -15.33 -8.55
CA GLY A 213 -6.60 -16.45 -8.51
C GLY A 213 -6.66 -17.23 -7.19
N CYS A 214 -5.93 -16.82 -6.14
CA CYS A 214 -5.99 -17.49 -4.83
C CYS A 214 -7.27 -17.19 -4.01
N GLY A 215 -8.14 -16.28 -4.49
CA GLY A 215 -9.44 -16.02 -3.85
C GLY A 215 -9.54 -14.70 -3.06
N LYS A 216 -8.60 -13.77 -3.18
CA LYS A 216 -8.61 -12.47 -2.46
C LYS A 216 -9.90 -11.68 -2.63
N THR A 217 -10.28 -11.40 -3.89
CA THR A 217 -11.54 -10.72 -4.23
C THR A 217 -12.76 -11.50 -3.74
N THR A 218 -12.71 -12.86 -3.79
CA THR A 218 -13.80 -13.68 -3.30
C THR A 218 -13.94 -13.58 -1.79
N LEU A 219 -12.84 -13.51 -1.05
CA LEU A 219 -12.87 -13.26 0.40
C LEU A 219 -13.53 -11.91 0.69
N ILE A 220 -13.10 -10.82 0.01
CA ILE A 220 -13.74 -9.50 0.17
C ILE A 220 -15.26 -9.58 -0.10
N LYS A 221 -15.66 -10.17 -1.23
CA LYS A 221 -17.08 -10.31 -1.57
C LYS A 221 -17.86 -11.18 -0.58
N THR A 222 -17.20 -12.17 0.03
CA THR A 222 -17.80 -12.99 1.10
C THR A 222 -17.99 -12.18 2.38
N LEU A 223 -17.02 -11.33 2.77
CA LEU A 223 -17.13 -10.43 3.91
C LEU A 223 -18.24 -9.38 3.70
N LEU A 224 -18.44 -8.93 2.47
CA LEU A 224 -19.51 -8.01 2.07
C LEU A 224 -20.89 -8.68 1.92
N GLY A 225 -21.00 -9.99 2.17
CA GLY A 225 -22.24 -10.74 1.98
C GLY A 225 -22.70 -10.90 0.53
N GLN A 226 -21.87 -10.51 -0.46
CA GLN A 226 -22.18 -10.63 -1.89
C GLN A 226 -22.00 -12.07 -2.42
N VAL A 227 -21.17 -12.85 -1.75
CA VAL A 227 -20.93 -14.26 -2.05
C VAL A 227 -21.16 -15.07 -0.78
N THR A 228 -21.95 -16.13 -0.89
CA THR A 228 -22.19 -17.05 0.23
C THR A 228 -20.88 -17.78 0.58
N PRO A 229 -20.48 -17.87 1.85
CA PRO A 229 -19.33 -18.67 2.27
C PRO A 229 -19.46 -20.13 1.80
N TYR A 230 -18.36 -20.72 1.35
CA TYR A 230 -18.32 -22.18 1.06
C TYR A 230 -18.56 -22.98 2.35
N ALA A 231 -17.92 -22.57 3.44
CA ALA A 231 -18.14 -23.10 4.78
C ALA A 231 -17.84 -22.02 5.83
N GLY A 232 -18.29 -22.25 7.07
CA GLY A 232 -18.10 -21.33 8.17
C GLY A 232 -19.11 -20.19 8.16
N ARG A 233 -18.82 -19.14 8.95
CA ARG A 233 -19.72 -17.98 9.12
C ARG A 233 -18.94 -16.69 9.26
N VAL A 234 -19.52 -15.59 8.77
CA VAL A 234 -19.09 -14.23 8.97
C VAL A 234 -20.12 -13.55 9.89
N TYR A 235 -19.63 -12.94 10.95
CA TYR A 235 -20.44 -12.09 11.82
C TYR A 235 -19.98 -10.65 11.67
N GLU A 236 -20.92 -9.77 11.38
CA GLU A 236 -20.70 -8.34 11.26
C GLU A 236 -20.90 -7.66 12.61
N GLY A 237 -20.01 -6.72 12.94
CA GLY A 237 -20.14 -5.88 14.13
C GLY A 237 -21.30 -4.91 14.05
N ALA A 238 -21.68 -4.32 15.18
CA ALA A 238 -22.77 -3.36 15.23
C ALA A 238 -22.38 -2.03 14.56
N GLY A 239 -23.35 -1.40 13.88
CA GLY A 239 -23.22 -0.05 13.35
C GLY A 239 -22.28 0.10 12.16
N LEU A 240 -21.98 -0.98 11.42
CA LEU A 240 -21.14 -0.92 10.24
C LEU A 240 -21.80 -0.12 9.11
N ARG A 241 -21.01 0.76 8.52
CA ARG A 241 -21.35 1.54 7.31
C ARG A 241 -20.23 1.36 6.32
N VAL A 242 -20.45 0.51 5.35
CA VAL A 242 -19.42 -0.02 4.46
C VAL A 242 -19.35 0.79 3.16
N GLY A 243 -18.13 1.23 2.79
CA GLY A 243 -17.78 1.67 1.44
C GLY A 243 -17.01 0.57 0.73
N TYR A 244 -17.37 0.24 -0.51
CA TYR A 244 -16.65 -0.74 -1.32
C TYR A 244 -16.24 -0.16 -2.67
N LEU A 245 -14.94 -0.13 -2.91
CA LEU A 245 -14.33 0.22 -4.20
C LEU A 245 -13.88 -1.08 -4.89
N PRO A 246 -14.64 -1.60 -5.86
CA PRO A 246 -14.28 -2.79 -6.61
C PRO A 246 -13.16 -2.52 -7.61
N GLN A 247 -12.47 -3.56 -8.08
CA GLN A 247 -11.43 -3.48 -9.11
C GLN A 247 -11.92 -2.79 -10.38
N VAL A 248 -13.15 -3.06 -10.81
CA VAL A 248 -13.83 -2.35 -11.90
C VAL A 248 -14.98 -1.56 -11.31
N VAL A 249 -14.86 -0.23 -11.35
CA VAL A 249 -15.89 0.66 -10.80
C VAL A 249 -17.01 0.84 -11.80
N GLU A 250 -18.19 0.40 -11.42
CA GLU A 250 -19.43 0.58 -12.17
C GLU A 250 -20.42 1.41 -11.35
N PHE A 251 -21.20 2.21 -12.05
CA PHE A 251 -22.27 3.00 -11.46
C PHE A 251 -23.61 2.46 -11.95
N ALA A 252 -24.62 2.48 -11.08
CA ALA A 252 -25.95 1.97 -11.41
C ALA A 252 -26.61 2.75 -12.57
N HIS A 253 -26.24 4.02 -12.72
CA HIS A 253 -26.77 4.94 -13.72
C HIS A 253 -25.63 5.62 -14.48
N PRO A 254 -24.94 4.91 -15.39
CA PRO A 254 -23.79 5.43 -16.11
C PRO A 254 -24.13 6.57 -17.11
N GLU A 255 -25.40 6.71 -17.46
CA GLU A 255 -25.94 7.77 -18.32
C GLU A 255 -26.08 9.13 -17.60
N ARG A 256 -26.01 9.16 -16.27
CA ARG A 256 -26.05 10.41 -15.50
C ARG A 256 -24.75 11.19 -15.64
N SER A 257 -24.87 12.52 -15.47
CA SER A 257 -23.68 13.35 -15.33
C SER A 257 -22.94 13.07 -14.01
N ILE A 258 -21.66 13.46 -13.96
CA ILE A 258 -20.86 13.38 -12.73
C ILE A 258 -21.55 14.14 -11.59
N LEU A 259 -22.07 15.33 -11.89
CA LEU A 259 -22.76 16.17 -10.91
C LEU A 259 -24.07 15.52 -10.43
N ASP A 260 -24.89 15.01 -11.33
CA ASP A 260 -26.15 14.35 -10.98
C ASP A 260 -25.89 13.09 -10.15
N THR A 261 -24.85 12.31 -10.50
CA THR A 261 -24.44 11.14 -9.72
C THR A 261 -24.03 11.53 -8.30
N MET A 262 -23.25 12.59 -8.13
CA MET A 262 -22.84 13.10 -6.84
C MET A 262 -24.06 13.56 -6.01
N LEU A 263 -24.98 14.31 -6.58
CA LEU A 263 -26.21 14.78 -5.93
C LEU A 263 -27.11 13.61 -5.52
N TYR A 264 -27.20 12.57 -6.35
CA TYR A 264 -28.05 11.42 -6.08
C TYR A 264 -27.48 10.50 -5.01
N GLU A 265 -26.14 10.30 -5.02
CA GLU A 265 -25.47 9.39 -4.06
C GLU A 265 -25.10 10.08 -2.72
N THR A 266 -25.20 11.41 -2.65
CA THR A 266 -24.90 12.19 -1.45
C THR A 266 -26.05 13.15 -1.11
N ASN A 267 -26.10 13.62 0.13
CA ASN A 267 -27.08 14.63 0.56
C ASN A 267 -26.52 16.07 0.45
N LEU A 268 -25.64 16.34 -0.51
CA LEU A 268 -25.03 17.65 -0.73
C LEU A 268 -25.90 18.50 -1.66
N ASP A 269 -25.83 19.82 -1.50
CA ASP A 269 -26.40 20.75 -2.48
C ASP A 269 -25.54 20.86 -3.74
N VAL A 270 -26.03 21.56 -4.76
CA VAL A 270 -25.34 21.70 -6.06
C VAL A 270 -24.00 22.43 -5.93
N GLN A 271 -23.92 23.46 -5.06
CA GLN A 271 -22.71 24.25 -4.92
C GLN A 271 -21.63 23.45 -4.18
N ASP A 272 -21.99 22.79 -3.10
CA ASP A 272 -21.08 21.92 -2.34
C ASP A 272 -20.61 20.74 -3.18
N SER A 273 -21.52 20.11 -3.94
CA SER A 273 -21.17 19.05 -4.88
C SER A 273 -20.14 19.51 -5.91
N ARG A 274 -20.33 20.70 -6.52
CA ARG A 274 -19.37 21.27 -7.47
C ARG A 274 -18.02 21.58 -6.83
N ASN A 275 -18.01 22.14 -5.61
CA ASN A 275 -16.80 22.44 -4.86
C ASN A 275 -16.02 21.15 -4.54
N ARG A 276 -16.74 20.11 -4.10
CA ARG A 276 -16.16 18.80 -3.83
C ARG A 276 -15.59 18.17 -5.10
N LEU A 277 -16.39 18.10 -6.17
CA LEU A 277 -15.98 17.54 -7.46
C LEU A 277 -14.78 18.28 -8.06
N ALA A 278 -14.75 19.62 -7.96
CA ALA A 278 -13.62 20.42 -8.41
C ALA A 278 -12.34 20.02 -7.68
N ALA A 279 -12.50 19.71 -6.42
CA ALA A 279 -11.51 19.19 -5.56
C ALA A 279 -10.92 17.85 -6.06
N TYR A 280 -11.69 17.05 -6.74
CA TYR A 280 -11.33 15.74 -7.29
C TYR A 280 -11.00 15.76 -8.77
N GLY A 281 -10.62 16.95 -9.28
CA GLY A 281 -10.21 17.13 -10.67
C GLY A 281 -11.35 17.26 -11.65
N PHE A 282 -12.63 17.30 -11.20
CA PHE A 282 -13.78 17.52 -12.05
C PHE A 282 -14.19 18.99 -12.00
N GLN A 283 -13.63 19.82 -12.89
CA GLN A 283 -13.83 21.27 -12.91
C GLN A 283 -14.58 21.75 -14.17
N GLY A 284 -15.27 22.88 -14.05
CA GLY A 284 -15.93 23.56 -15.18
C GLY A 284 -16.94 22.67 -15.86
N GLU A 285 -16.82 22.51 -17.17
CA GLU A 285 -17.72 21.70 -18.01
C GLU A 285 -17.58 20.19 -17.78
N THR A 286 -16.49 19.73 -17.17
CA THR A 286 -16.28 18.29 -16.97
C THR A 286 -17.30 17.66 -16.03
N VAL A 287 -17.89 18.42 -15.11
CA VAL A 287 -18.92 17.92 -14.17
C VAL A 287 -20.21 17.49 -14.87
N PHE A 288 -20.44 17.95 -16.11
CA PHE A 288 -21.62 17.61 -16.90
C PHE A 288 -21.38 16.42 -17.83
N LYS A 289 -20.15 15.86 -17.87
CA LYS A 289 -19.90 14.63 -18.63
C LYS A 289 -20.64 13.46 -18.01
N GLU A 290 -21.12 12.55 -18.84
CA GLU A 290 -21.71 11.30 -18.38
C GLU A 290 -20.63 10.42 -17.72
N VAL A 291 -21.04 9.67 -16.70
CA VAL A 291 -20.15 8.71 -16.02
C VAL A 291 -19.71 7.60 -16.96
N SER A 292 -20.49 7.27 -17.97
CA SER A 292 -20.20 6.25 -19.00
C SER A 292 -18.87 6.51 -19.72
N VAL A 293 -18.55 7.77 -20.01
CA VAL A 293 -17.35 8.16 -20.79
C VAL A 293 -16.10 8.34 -19.95
N LEU A 294 -16.18 8.17 -18.62
CA LEU A 294 -15.04 8.29 -17.72
C LEU A 294 -14.09 7.11 -17.85
N SER A 295 -12.80 7.39 -17.78
CA SER A 295 -11.77 6.37 -17.59
C SER A 295 -11.93 5.65 -16.25
N GLY A 296 -11.31 4.47 -16.11
CA GLY A 296 -11.34 3.70 -14.85
C GLY A 296 -10.83 4.51 -13.64
N GLY A 297 -9.75 5.27 -13.81
CA GLY A 297 -9.21 6.15 -12.77
C GLY A 297 -10.14 7.31 -12.41
N GLU A 298 -10.81 7.91 -13.38
CA GLU A 298 -11.82 8.95 -13.13
C GLU A 298 -13.03 8.38 -12.39
N LYS A 299 -13.50 7.18 -12.75
CA LYS A 299 -14.57 6.48 -12.03
C LYS A 299 -14.18 6.18 -10.60
N ALA A 300 -12.96 5.71 -10.35
CA ALA A 300 -12.45 5.46 -9.00
C ALA A 300 -12.37 6.76 -8.17
N ARG A 301 -11.89 7.86 -8.76
CA ARG A 301 -11.87 9.19 -8.11
C ARG A 301 -13.28 9.68 -7.77
N LEU A 302 -14.24 9.54 -8.67
CA LEU A 302 -15.62 9.92 -8.40
C LEU A 302 -16.22 9.10 -7.25
N LYS A 303 -15.97 7.77 -7.24
CA LYS A 303 -16.49 6.88 -6.18
C LYS A 303 -15.88 7.22 -4.82
N LEU A 304 -14.59 7.50 -4.75
CA LEU A 304 -13.94 7.96 -3.53
C LEU A 304 -14.47 9.32 -3.08
N CYS A 305 -14.71 10.26 -4.00
CA CYS A 305 -15.35 11.54 -3.69
C CYS A 305 -16.71 11.34 -3.01
N ILE A 306 -17.52 10.40 -3.51
CA ILE A 306 -18.81 10.04 -2.92
C ILE A 306 -18.60 9.44 -1.52
N PHE A 307 -17.65 8.51 -1.34
CA PHE A 307 -17.38 7.90 -0.05
C PHE A 307 -16.93 8.91 1.02
N MET A 308 -16.09 9.88 0.66
CA MET A 308 -15.66 10.91 1.60
C MET A 308 -16.81 11.84 2.05
N ASN A 309 -17.86 11.91 1.28
CA ASN A 309 -19.08 12.68 1.64
C ASN A 309 -20.20 11.79 2.20
N SER A 310 -19.96 10.48 2.32
CA SER A 310 -20.85 9.50 2.93
C SER A 310 -20.34 9.17 4.34
N GLU A 311 -21.28 8.75 5.20
CA GLU A 311 -20.93 8.35 6.57
C GLU A 311 -20.48 6.90 6.59
N ILE A 312 -19.24 6.61 6.14
CA ILE A 312 -18.64 5.26 6.14
C ILE A 312 -17.64 5.12 7.29
N ASN A 313 -17.60 3.96 7.93
CA ASN A 313 -16.66 3.61 9.00
C ASN A 313 -15.88 2.32 8.71
N THR A 314 -16.15 1.69 7.58
CA THR A 314 -15.42 0.52 7.11
C THR A 314 -15.24 0.62 5.59
N LEU A 315 -13.99 0.59 5.12
CA LEU A 315 -13.66 0.75 3.71
C LEU A 315 -13.04 -0.53 3.16
N PHE A 316 -13.64 -1.06 2.10
CA PHE A 316 -13.09 -2.15 1.31
C PHE A 316 -12.56 -1.63 0.00
N LEU A 317 -11.31 -2.03 -0.34
CA LEU A 317 -10.68 -1.65 -1.60
C LEU A 317 -10.16 -2.92 -2.30
N ASP A 318 -10.55 -3.11 -3.55
CA ASP A 318 -10.08 -4.24 -4.37
C ASP A 318 -9.24 -3.72 -5.52
N GLU A 319 -7.90 -3.83 -5.40
CA GLU A 319 -6.90 -3.33 -6.34
C GLU A 319 -7.08 -1.84 -6.71
N PRO A 320 -7.15 -0.91 -5.72
CA PRO A 320 -7.53 0.49 -5.95
C PRO A 320 -6.54 1.27 -6.81
N THR A 321 -5.30 0.80 -6.93
CA THR A 321 -4.21 1.46 -7.68
C THR A 321 -3.91 0.80 -9.03
N ASN A 322 -4.64 -0.26 -9.40
CA ASN A 322 -4.36 -1.02 -10.60
C ASN A 322 -4.72 -0.22 -11.88
N HIS A 323 -3.86 -0.27 -12.89
CA HIS A 323 -4.00 0.46 -14.17
C HIS A 323 -4.10 1.98 -14.04
N LEU A 324 -3.68 2.56 -12.94
CA LEU A 324 -3.68 4.00 -12.73
C LEU A 324 -2.29 4.60 -12.94
N ASP A 325 -2.26 5.80 -13.51
CA ASP A 325 -1.03 6.59 -13.57
C ASP A 325 -0.57 7.03 -12.17
N ILE A 326 0.70 7.41 -12.06
CA ILE A 326 1.33 7.77 -10.78
C ILE A 326 0.58 8.91 -10.08
N LEU A 327 0.14 9.92 -10.82
CA LEU A 327 -0.57 11.08 -10.23
C LEU A 327 -1.92 10.68 -9.65
N THR A 328 -2.65 9.82 -10.36
CA THR A 328 -3.93 9.29 -9.86
C THR A 328 -3.74 8.39 -8.64
N LYS A 329 -2.67 7.58 -8.61
CA LYS A 329 -2.31 6.76 -7.44
C LYS A 329 -2.02 7.64 -6.22
N GLU A 330 -1.14 8.64 -6.36
CA GLU A 330 -0.82 9.59 -5.28
C GLU A 330 -2.07 10.28 -4.75
N TRP A 331 -2.95 10.65 -5.65
CA TRP A 331 -4.20 11.28 -5.29
C TRP A 331 -5.12 10.35 -4.47
N ILE A 332 -5.29 9.09 -4.90
CA ILE A 332 -6.08 8.08 -4.16
C ILE A 332 -5.47 7.83 -2.79
N GLU A 333 -4.15 7.73 -2.71
CA GLU A 333 -3.42 7.54 -1.46
C GLU A 333 -3.63 8.71 -0.50
N ASP A 334 -3.51 9.94 -0.97
CA ASP A 334 -3.73 11.13 -0.15
C ASP A 334 -5.20 11.22 0.34
N ALA A 335 -6.16 10.77 -0.48
CA ALA A 335 -7.55 10.66 -0.08
C ALA A 335 -7.77 9.60 1.01
N ILE A 336 -7.11 8.45 0.91
CA ILE A 336 -7.21 7.34 1.88
C ILE A 336 -6.48 7.66 3.18
N ASP A 337 -5.40 8.45 3.16
CA ASP A 337 -4.70 8.88 4.38
C ASP A 337 -5.62 9.61 5.37
N GLU A 338 -6.61 10.35 4.86
CA GLU A 338 -7.60 11.05 5.69
C GLU A 338 -8.64 10.09 6.31
N PHE A 339 -8.66 8.81 5.93
CA PHE A 339 -9.55 7.80 6.48
C PHE A 339 -8.90 7.10 7.67
N SER A 340 -9.39 7.38 8.88
CA SER A 340 -8.82 6.87 10.15
C SER A 340 -9.50 5.60 10.68
N GLU A 341 -10.59 5.16 10.06
CA GLU A 341 -11.38 4.02 10.49
C GLU A 341 -10.87 2.70 9.87
N THR A 342 -11.64 1.62 9.98
CA THR A 342 -11.25 0.27 9.55
C THR A 342 -11.16 0.15 8.05
N MET A 343 -10.09 -0.46 7.55
CA MET A 343 -9.89 -0.69 6.14
C MET A 343 -9.43 -2.14 5.87
N ILE A 344 -10.06 -2.77 4.87
CA ILE A 344 -9.64 -4.09 4.36
C ILE A 344 -9.40 -3.93 2.87
N PHE A 345 -8.21 -4.27 2.40
CA PHE A 345 -7.87 -4.03 1.00
C PHE A 345 -7.03 -5.14 0.38
N VAL A 346 -7.25 -5.36 -0.91
CA VAL A 346 -6.40 -6.17 -1.77
C VAL A 346 -5.55 -5.23 -2.59
N SER A 347 -4.25 -5.43 -2.61
CA SER A 347 -3.35 -4.71 -3.51
C SER A 347 -2.11 -5.52 -3.88
N HIS A 348 -1.60 -5.29 -5.08
CA HIS A 348 -0.27 -5.71 -5.53
C HIS A 348 0.74 -4.57 -5.53
N ASP A 349 0.30 -3.36 -5.22
CA ASP A 349 1.15 -2.19 -5.09
C ASP A 349 1.84 -2.19 -3.71
N ARG A 350 3.13 -2.53 -3.69
CA ARG A 350 3.92 -2.63 -2.45
C ARG A 350 4.05 -1.28 -1.73
N TYR A 351 4.09 -0.20 -2.49
CA TYR A 351 4.11 1.14 -1.90
C TYR A 351 2.82 1.43 -1.15
N PHE A 352 1.68 1.09 -1.74
CA PHE A 352 0.37 1.21 -1.11
C PHE A 352 0.24 0.32 0.13
N ILE A 353 0.66 -0.95 0.03
CA ILE A 353 0.62 -1.88 1.16
C ILE A 353 1.48 -1.35 2.32
N ASN A 354 2.73 -0.93 2.04
CA ASN A 354 3.66 -0.45 3.08
C ASN A 354 3.17 0.85 3.75
N ARG A 355 2.48 1.73 2.99
CA ARG A 355 1.94 2.98 3.51
C ARG A 355 0.74 2.77 4.45
N PHE A 356 -0.13 1.81 4.14
CA PHE A 356 -1.44 1.70 4.79
C PHE A 356 -1.63 0.47 5.67
N ALA A 357 -0.96 -0.65 5.40
CA ALA A 357 -1.18 -1.88 6.15
C ALA A 357 -0.62 -1.79 7.57
N THR A 358 -1.44 -2.17 8.54
CA THR A 358 -1.04 -2.45 9.94
C THR A 358 -1.07 -3.95 10.23
N ARG A 359 -1.72 -4.72 9.35
CA ARG A 359 -1.89 -6.17 9.45
C ARG A 359 -1.96 -6.77 8.04
N ILE A 360 -1.39 -7.93 7.83
CA ILE A 360 -1.31 -8.59 6.53
C ILE A 360 -1.90 -9.99 6.61
N TRP A 361 -2.86 -10.28 5.74
CA TRP A 361 -3.35 -11.63 5.49
C TRP A 361 -2.76 -12.16 4.19
N ALA A 362 -1.76 -13.03 4.32
CA ALA A 362 -1.04 -13.61 3.19
C ALA A 362 -1.63 -14.96 2.79
N PHE A 363 -2.13 -15.07 1.57
CA PHE A 363 -2.58 -16.32 0.97
C PHE A 363 -1.38 -17.10 0.43
N GLU A 364 -0.97 -18.14 1.14
CA GLU A 364 0.15 -19.01 0.78
C GLU A 364 -0.29 -20.48 0.82
N ASN A 365 -0.07 -21.22 -0.25
CA ASN A 365 -0.34 -22.68 -0.34
C ASN A 365 -1.76 -23.12 0.11
N GLY A 366 -2.76 -22.26 -0.04
CA GLY A 366 -4.14 -22.54 0.39
C GLY A 366 -4.41 -22.24 1.87
N GLU A 367 -3.47 -21.64 2.57
CA GLU A 367 -3.62 -21.11 3.94
C GLU A 367 -3.61 -19.59 3.94
N VAL A 368 -4.18 -18.99 4.98
CA VAL A 368 -4.13 -17.54 5.20
C VAL A 368 -3.30 -17.27 6.46
N HIS A 369 -2.08 -16.85 6.24
CA HIS A 369 -1.17 -16.45 7.31
C HIS A 369 -1.43 -15.02 7.73
N ASP A 370 -1.39 -14.77 9.03
CA ASP A 370 -1.69 -13.49 9.66
C ASP A 370 -0.42 -12.88 10.25
N TYR A 371 -0.06 -11.70 9.75
CA TYR A 371 1.11 -10.96 10.21
C TYR A 371 0.66 -9.59 10.71
N ILE A 372 1.07 -9.26 11.93
CA ILE A 372 0.88 -7.92 12.50
C ILE A 372 2.15 -7.12 12.22
N GLY A 373 2.03 -6.02 11.51
CA GLY A 373 3.13 -5.15 11.14
C GLY A 373 3.10 -4.68 9.70
N THR A 374 4.21 -4.09 9.25
CA THR A 374 4.39 -3.52 7.91
C THR A 374 4.71 -4.60 6.87
N TYR A 375 4.61 -4.23 5.59
CA TYR A 375 4.97 -5.14 4.50
C TYR A 375 6.47 -5.49 4.49
N GLU A 376 7.32 -4.58 4.92
CA GLU A 376 8.77 -4.82 5.03
C GLU A 376 9.09 -5.88 6.10
N GLU A 377 8.46 -5.77 7.27
CA GLU A 377 8.60 -6.75 8.36
C GLU A 377 8.09 -8.14 7.94
N TYR A 378 6.96 -8.19 7.23
CA TYR A 378 6.46 -9.42 6.61
C TYR A 378 7.49 -10.04 5.66
N GLN A 379 8.08 -9.24 4.74
CA GLN A 379 9.09 -9.72 3.81
C GLN A 379 10.35 -10.24 4.51
N GLU A 380 10.80 -9.56 5.56
CA GLU A 380 11.96 -10.01 6.35
C GLU A 380 11.67 -11.33 7.07
N SER A 381 10.49 -11.45 7.70
CA SER A 381 10.06 -12.68 8.35
C SER A 381 10.02 -13.85 7.36
N ARG A 382 9.44 -13.62 6.19
CA ARG A 382 9.38 -14.62 5.12
C ARG A 382 10.77 -15.05 4.64
N ARG A 383 11.69 -14.10 4.42
CA ARG A 383 13.07 -14.41 4.02
C ARG A 383 13.81 -15.23 5.08
N ARG A 384 13.60 -14.92 6.36
CA ARG A 384 14.19 -15.69 7.47
C ARG A 384 13.66 -17.13 7.48
N GLN A 385 12.36 -17.32 7.31
CA GLN A 385 11.74 -18.67 7.23
C GLN A 385 12.21 -19.45 6.01
N GLU A 386 12.31 -18.82 4.83
CA GLU A 386 12.84 -19.47 3.62
C GLU A 386 14.31 -19.85 3.76
N ALA A 387 15.13 -19.01 4.38
CA ALA A 387 16.52 -19.30 4.67
C ALA A 387 16.67 -20.47 5.66
N GLN A 388 15.84 -20.53 6.69
CA GLN A 388 15.79 -21.67 7.63
C GLN A 388 15.37 -22.97 6.94
N ARG A 389 14.35 -22.93 6.09
CA ARG A 389 13.92 -24.11 5.30
C ARG A 389 15.01 -24.62 4.33
N GLN A 390 15.81 -23.73 3.76
CA GLN A 390 16.92 -24.09 2.86
C GLN A 390 18.14 -24.63 3.64
N SER A 391 18.33 -24.22 4.89
CA SER A 391 19.40 -24.71 5.76
C SER A 391 19.09 -26.08 6.39
N MET A 392 17.83 -26.52 6.35
CA MET A 392 17.48 -27.88 6.81
C MET A 392 17.89 -28.90 5.73
N PRO A 393 18.66 -29.95 6.05
CA PRO A 393 19.02 -30.99 5.09
C PRO A 393 17.75 -31.65 4.56
N ALA A 394 17.63 -31.73 3.23
CA ALA A 394 16.50 -32.37 2.57
C ALA A 394 16.23 -33.75 3.16
N PRO A 395 14.98 -34.10 3.48
CA PRO A 395 14.65 -35.45 3.92
C PRO A 395 14.99 -36.43 2.79
N LYS A 396 15.87 -37.38 3.06
CA LYS A 396 16.19 -38.47 2.12
C LYS A 396 14.89 -39.18 1.72
N PRO A 397 14.71 -39.55 0.44
CA PRO A 397 13.51 -40.27 0.02
C PRO A 397 13.39 -41.56 0.84
N ALA A 398 12.34 -41.68 1.60
CA ALA A 398 12.03 -42.89 2.35
C ALA A 398 11.61 -43.99 1.37
N GLU A 399 12.43 -45.02 1.23
CA GLU A 399 12.02 -46.28 0.67
C GLU A 399 10.84 -46.86 1.51
N LYS A 400 9.74 -47.10 0.83
CA LYS A 400 8.58 -47.81 1.42
C LYS A 400 9.02 -49.19 1.94
N LYS A 401 9.11 -49.33 3.25
CA LYS A 401 8.99 -50.61 3.93
C LYS A 401 7.94 -50.46 5.03
N GLU A 402 6.78 -50.99 4.76
CA GLU A 402 5.78 -51.28 5.77
C GLU A 402 6.39 -52.19 6.84
N LYS A 403 6.48 -51.69 8.06
CA LYS A 403 6.34 -52.50 9.29
C LYS A 403 6.07 -51.54 10.44
N ALA A 404 4.91 -51.70 11.05
CA ALA A 404 4.53 -51.07 12.29
C ALA A 404 5.58 -51.36 13.38
N MET A 405 6.11 -50.27 14.03
CA MET A 405 6.84 -50.40 15.28
C MET A 405 6.18 -49.52 16.36
N PRO A 406 6.17 -50.00 17.60
CA PRO A 406 5.39 -49.42 18.68
C PRO A 406 6.01 -48.11 19.17
N ALA A 407 5.14 -47.17 19.58
CA ALA A 407 5.48 -45.91 20.22
C ALA A 407 6.58 -46.05 21.29
N ARG A 408 7.69 -45.36 21.09
CA ARG A 408 8.78 -45.28 22.05
C ARG A 408 8.27 -44.53 23.29
N LYS A 409 8.14 -45.21 24.40
CA LYS A 409 7.74 -44.62 25.67
C LYS A 409 8.83 -43.66 26.13
N GLU A 410 8.50 -42.36 26.25
CA GLU A 410 9.27 -41.36 26.95
C GLU A 410 9.87 -41.93 28.23
N SER A 411 11.19 -41.74 28.46
CA SER A 411 11.83 -42.17 29.68
C SER A 411 11.25 -41.39 30.85
N ARG A 412 11.10 -42.07 31.98
CA ARG A 412 10.57 -41.48 33.22
C ARG A 412 11.47 -40.31 33.74
N GLU A 413 12.74 -40.32 33.35
CA GLU A 413 13.74 -39.29 33.65
C GLU A 413 13.57 -38.05 32.77
N GLY A 414 13.30 -38.15 31.48
CA GLY A 414 13.03 -37.02 30.57
C GLY A 414 11.82 -36.19 31.01
N ARG A 415 10.72 -36.87 31.40
CA ARG A 415 9.53 -36.17 31.94
C ARG A 415 9.79 -35.44 33.26
N LYS A 416 10.69 -35.98 34.08
CA LYS A 416 11.05 -35.32 35.35
C LYS A 416 11.87 -34.07 35.10
N MET A 417 12.86 -34.17 34.22
CA MET A 417 13.76 -33.07 33.87
C MET A 417 13.01 -31.92 33.20
N ARG A 418 12.09 -32.23 32.30
CA ARG A 418 11.21 -31.21 31.65
C ARG A 418 10.34 -30.48 32.65
N ARG A 419 9.69 -31.19 33.59
CA ARG A 419 8.87 -30.55 34.64
C ARG A 419 9.69 -29.70 35.60
N GLU A 420 10.94 -30.07 35.88
CA GLU A 420 11.85 -29.27 36.74
C GLU A 420 12.26 -28.00 35.99
N LEU A 421 12.55 -28.10 34.70
CA LEU A 421 12.91 -26.96 33.85
C LEU A 421 11.74 -25.98 33.66
N GLU A 422 10.53 -26.47 33.37
CA GLU A 422 9.32 -25.66 33.31
C GLU A 422 9.02 -24.90 34.60
N LYS A 423 9.29 -25.54 35.76
CA LYS A 423 9.16 -24.87 37.08
C LYS A 423 10.19 -23.79 37.29
N ALA A 424 11.44 -24.04 36.88
CA ALA A 424 12.53 -23.08 37.03
C ALA A 424 12.28 -21.84 36.14
N ILE A 425 11.83 -22.04 34.89
CA ILE A 425 11.45 -20.95 34.01
C ILE A 425 10.34 -20.11 34.62
N ALA A 426 9.24 -20.74 35.06
CA ALA A 426 8.09 -20.02 35.64
C ALA A 426 8.48 -19.29 36.97
N GLN A 427 9.48 -19.78 37.71
CA GLN A 427 9.97 -19.09 38.90
C GLN A 427 10.80 -17.85 38.54
N ASN A 428 11.66 -17.97 37.53
CA ASN A 428 12.50 -16.87 37.07
C ASN A 428 11.69 -15.78 36.38
N GLU A 429 10.66 -16.12 35.60
CA GLU A 429 9.71 -15.15 35.03
C GLU A 429 9.01 -14.32 36.12
N ARG A 430 8.50 -14.97 37.18
CA ARG A 430 7.90 -14.25 38.30
C ARG A 430 8.90 -13.36 39.06
N ARG A 431 10.18 -13.77 39.10
CA ARG A 431 11.22 -12.94 39.73
C ARG A 431 11.54 -11.73 38.87
N LEU A 432 11.51 -11.88 37.52
CA LEU A 432 11.71 -10.80 36.59
C LEU A 432 10.59 -9.75 36.73
N GLU A 433 9.33 -10.20 36.76
CA GLU A 433 8.17 -9.31 36.99
C GLU A 433 8.27 -8.57 38.34
N ALA A 434 8.74 -9.24 39.39
CA ALA A 434 8.94 -8.61 40.68
C ALA A 434 10.06 -7.57 40.67
N LEU A 435 11.16 -7.82 39.96
CA LEU A 435 12.27 -6.87 39.79
C LEU A 435 11.83 -5.65 38.98
N GLU A 436 11.03 -5.83 37.92
CA GLU A 436 10.48 -4.73 37.15
C GLU A 436 9.55 -3.85 38.00
N ALA A 437 8.71 -4.44 38.84
CA ALA A 437 7.87 -3.71 39.77
C ALA A 437 8.67 -2.95 40.83
N GLU A 438 9.79 -3.53 41.31
CA GLU A 438 10.71 -2.85 42.24
C GLU A 438 11.45 -1.69 41.55
N MET A 439 11.84 -1.82 40.30
CA MET A 439 12.45 -0.76 39.50
C MET A 439 11.49 0.43 39.28
N GLU A 440 10.21 0.17 39.01
CA GLU A 440 9.19 1.22 38.91
C GLU A 440 8.98 2.00 40.22
N GLN A 441 9.17 1.35 41.35
CA GLN A 441 8.99 1.97 42.68
C GLN A 441 10.25 2.71 43.18
N CYS A 442 11.42 2.44 42.61
CA CYS A 442 12.69 3.02 43.08
C CYS A 442 12.91 4.50 42.77
N GLY A 443 12.07 5.16 41.99
CA GLY A 443 12.09 6.61 41.75
C GLY A 443 13.47 7.16 41.33
N SER A 444 14.10 7.99 42.18
CA SER A 444 15.33 8.75 41.85
C SER A 444 16.64 8.14 42.43
N ASP A 445 16.62 6.94 42.96
CA ASP A 445 17.81 6.33 43.57
C ASP A 445 18.63 5.58 42.49
N HIS A 446 19.55 6.31 41.85
CA HIS A 446 20.38 5.82 40.75
C HIS A 446 21.30 4.64 41.12
N VAL A 447 21.71 4.52 42.40
CA VAL A 447 22.60 3.43 42.84
C VAL A 447 21.81 2.13 42.94
N LYS A 448 20.63 2.19 43.52
CA LYS A 448 19.72 1.05 43.66
C LYS A 448 19.16 0.58 42.31
N LEU A 449 18.88 1.53 41.43
CA LEU A 449 18.42 1.25 40.07
C LEU A 449 19.50 0.51 39.26
N ALA A 450 20.78 0.89 39.38
CA ALA A 450 21.88 0.20 38.71
C ALA A 450 22.04 -1.25 39.16
N GLN A 451 21.88 -1.53 40.47
CA GLN A 451 21.93 -2.89 41.00
C GLN A 451 20.76 -3.76 40.48
N LEU A 452 19.56 -3.20 40.44
CA LEU A 452 18.39 -3.90 39.89
C LEU A 452 18.53 -4.19 38.40
N TYR A 453 19.19 -3.31 37.63
CA TYR A 453 19.50 -3.56 36.22
C TYR A 453 20.49 -4.72 36.04
N GLU A 454 21.57 -4.81 36.88
CA GLU A 454 22.49 -5.93 36.83
C GLU A 454 21.82 -7.27 37.22
N GLU A 455 20.94 -7.25 38.24
CA GLU A 455 20.16 -8.45 38.60
C GLU A 455 19.17 -8.86 37.50
N LYS A 456 18.55 -7.90 36.83
CA LYS A 456 17.65 -8.15 35.70
C LYS A 456 18.37 -8.78 34.52
N GLU A 457 19.51 -8.23 34.11
CA GLU A 457 20.32 -8.73 32.99
C GLU A 457 20.83 -10.17 33.26
N ALA A 458 21.30 -10.46 34.47
CA ALA A 458 21.73 -11.81 34.86
C ALA A 458 20.56 -12.81 34.87
N LEU A 459 19.36 -12.36 35.21
CA LEU A 459 18.15 -13.21 35.21
C LEU A 459 17.63 -13.48 33.80
N GLU A 460 17.70 -12.48 32.93
CA GLU A 460 17.35 -12.62 31.50
C GLU A 460 18.30 -13.58 30.78
N GLU A 461 19.60 -13.52 31.06
CA GLU A 461 20.61 -14.48 30.56
C GLU A 461 20.32 -15.91 31.02
N THR A 462 19.99 -16.09 32.29
CA THR A 462 19.60 -17.40 32.84
C THR A 462 18.33 -17.96 32.23
N LEU A 463 17.33 -17.11 31.95
CA LEU A 463 16.11 -17.49 31.29
C LEU A 463 16.36 -17.91 29.82
N LEU A 464 17.26 -17.21 29.12
CA LEU A 464 17.64 -17.56 27.75
C LEU A 464 18.27 -18.95 27.67
N GLU A 465 19.21 -19.27 28.60
CA GLU A 465 19.83 -20.60 28.71
C GLU A 465 18.80 -21.70 29.02
N GLN A 466 17.81 -21.41 29.85
CA GLN A 466 16.75 -22.36 30.20
C GLN A 466 15.80 -22.63 29.02
N TYR A 467 15.47 -21.62 28.22
CA TYR A 467 14.69 -21.80 27.00
C TYR A 467 15.47 -22.60 25.95
N GLU A 468 16.76 -22.34 25.77
CA GLU A 468 17.60 -23.15 24.88
C GLU A 468 17.67 -24.63 25.33
N GLN A 469 17.77 -24.90 26.64
CA GLN A 469 17.72 -26.26 27.16
C GLN A 469 16.35 -26.93 26.95
N GLN A 470 15.26 -26.17 27.05
CA GLN A 470 13.91 -26.68 26.77
C GLN A 470 13.76 -27.07 25.30
N GLU A 471 14.25 -26.23 24.40
CA GLU A 471 14.22 -26.48 22.94
C GLU A 471 15.09 -27.69 22.55
N GLN A 472 16.25 -27.85 23.19
CA GLN A 472 17.11 -29.03 23.00
C GLN A 472 16.46 -30.31 23.48
N LEU A 473 15.70 -30.29 24.58
CA LEU A 473 14.96 -31.45 25.07
C LEU A 473 13.76 -31.77 24.18
N GLU A 474 13.12 -30.78 23.58
CA GLU A 474 12.02 -30.98 22.58
C GLU A 474 12.54 -31.53 21.26
N THR A 475 13.68 -31.02 20.79
CA THR A 475 14.32 -31.52 19.52
C THR A 475 14.98 -32.88 19.67
N ALA A 476 15.33 -33.34 20.87
CA ALA A 476 15.87 -34.67 21.11
C ALA A 476 14.78 -35.78 21.15
N GLU A 477 13.51 -35.38 21.24
CA GLU A 477 12.33 -36.27 21.26
C GLU A 477 11.63 -36.41 19.92
N GLU A 478 11.88 -35.52 18.96
CA GLU A 478 11.49 -35.65 17.53
C GLU A 478 12.48 -36.58 16.76
#